data_c0d562480277de703ad29dfa488c61cf
#
_entry.id   c0d562480277de703ad29dfa488c61cf
#
_cell.length_a   1.000
_cell.length_b   1.000
_cell.length_c   1.000
_cell.angle_alpha   90.00
_cell.angle_beta   90.00
_cell.angle_gamma   90.00
#
_symmetry.space_group_name_H-M   'P 1'
#
loop_
_entity.id
_entity.type
_entity.pdbx_description
1 polymer ?
#
loop_
_entity_poly.entity_id
_entity_poly.type
_entity_poly.pdbx_seq_one_letter_code
_entity_poly.pdbx_strand_id
1 'polypeptide(L)'
;VEVISLMLAMLQLADVPDVHMDLGHVGIYRGLARAANLSVEVEQQLFDALQRKAIDEVTALTEGLPADLAGMLQALVGLCGGREVLVAARERLARAPAPVLAALDDLLAIAERLSVRFPQLPLYFDLGELRGYHYHTGVVFAVFVPGVGDSIAQGGRYDDIGAVFGRARPATGFSTDLKTLVTLGRAEVELPSGGIWMPDSTDAAL
;
A
#
# COMPACT_ATOMS: atom_id res chain seq x y z
N VAL A 1 8.62 7.56 4.87
CA VAL A 1 7.92 8.08 6.07
C VAL A 1 7.33 9.46 5.81
N GLU A 2 8.07 10.43 5.23
CA GLU A 2 7.59 11.82 5.02
C GLU A 2 6.27 11.88 4.25
N VAL A 3 6.16 11.21 3.12
CA VAL A 3 4.95 11.17 2.28
C VAL A 3 3.76 10.57 3.04
N ILE A 4 4.00 9.48 3.78
CA ILE A 4 2.96 8.88 4.64
C ILE A 4 2.54 9.88 5.74
N SER A 5 3.50 10.57 6.36
CA SER A 5 3.19 11.59 7.37
C SER A 5 2.38 12.75 6.80
N LEU A 6 2.66 13.18 5.57
CA LEU A 6 1.89 14.20 4.88
C LEU A 6 0.45 13.73 4.62
N MET A 7 0.29 12.50 4.15
CA MET A 7 -1.03 11.88 3.95
C MET A 7 -1.83 11.83 5.25
N LEU A 8 -1.23 11.37 6.35
CA LEU A 8 -1.88 11.31 7.65
C LEU A 8 -2.24 12.71 8.19
N ALA A 9 -1.36 13.69 8.02
CA ALA A 9 -1.66 15.07 8.40
C ALA A 9 -2.85 15.66 7.62
N MET A 10 -2.96 15.33 6.33
CA MET A 10 -4.09 15.72 5.50
C MET A 10 -5.40 15.06 5.98
N LEU A 11 -5.37 13.75 6.33
CA LEU A 11 -6.54 13.05 6.87
C LEU A 11 -6.96 13.63 8.24
N GLN A 12 -6.00 14.01 9.08
CA GLN A 12 -6.26 14.70 10.34
C GLN A 12 -6.88 16.08 10.13
N LEU A 13 -6.37 16.85 9.15
CA LEU A 13 -6.93 18.16 8.79
C LEU A 13 -8.38 18.05 8.27
N ALA A 14 -8.68 16.98 7.55
CA ALA A 14 -10.04 16.66 7.11
C ALA A 14 -10.93 16.09 8.22
N ASP A 15 -10.40 15.92 9.44
CA ASP A 15 -11.07 15.34 10.61
C ASP A 15 -11.70 13.96 10.32
N VAL A 16 -10.97 13.12 9.58
CA VAL A 16 -11.40 11.75 9.27
C VAL A 16 -11.11 10.86 10.48
N PRO A 17 -12.15 10.25 11.10
CA PRO A 17 -11.98 9.45 12.31
C PRO A 17 -11.50 8.03 12.03
N ASP A 18 -11.01 7.37 13.08
CA ASP A 18 -10.81 5.91 13.16
C ASP A 18 -9.99 5.30 12.02
N VAL A 19 -9.01 6.03 11.51
CA VAL A 19 -8.14 5.55 10.43
C VAL A 19 -7.22 4.42 10.89
N HIS A 20 -7.03 3.42 10.04
CA HIS A 20 -5.96 2.41 10.16
C HIS A 20 -5.20 2.30 8.85
N MET A 21 -3.96 1.83 8.90
CA MET A 21 -3.08 1.80 7.75
C MET A 21 -2.56 0.39 7.49
N ASP A 22 -2.68 -0.03 6.24
CA ASP A 22 -2.04 -1.22 5.71
C ASP A 22 -0.71 -0.88 5.06
N LEU A 23 0.28 -1.73 5.29
CA LEU A 23 1.63 -1.61 4.77
C LEU A 23 2.07 -2.92 4.12
N GLY A 24 2.64 -2.81 2.93
CA GLY A 24 3.25 -3.90 2.20
C GLY A 24 4.52 -3.46 1.46
N HIS A 25 5.19 -4.40 0.80
CA HIS A 25 6.36 -4.10 -0.01
C HIS A 25 6.45 -5.04 -1.21
N VAL A 26 6.19 -4.52 -2.41
CA VAL A 26 6.16 -5.33 -3.65
C VAL A 26 7.49 -6.01 -3.97
N GLY A 27 8.60 -5.49 -3.46
CA GLY A 27 9.94 -6.08 -3.63
C GLY A 27 10.09 -7.45 -3.00
N ILE A 28 9.27 -7.81 -2.00
CA ILE A 28 9.29 -9.14 -1.36
C ILE A 28 8.83 -10.18 -2.37
N TYR A 29 7.61 -10.06 -2.89
CA TYR A 29 7.10 -10.97 -3.92
C TYR A 29 7.96 -10.97 -5.18
N ARG A 30 8.26 -9.78 -5.72
CA ARG A 30 9.07 -9.64 -6.94
C ARG A 30 10.45 -10.29 -6.80
N GLY A 31 11.08 -10.17 -5.64
CA GLY A 31 12.36 -10.80 -5.37
C GLY A 31 12.28 -12.33 -5.34
N LEU A 32 11.22 -12.88 -4.75
CA LEU A 32 10.97 -14.33 -4.73
C LEU A 32 10.62 -14.86 -6.12
N ALA A 33 9.75 -14.17 -6.87
CA ALA A 33 9.34 -14.55 -8.23
C ALA A 33 10.55 -14.58 -9.18
N ARG A 34 11.44 -13.59 -9.10
CA ARG A 34 12.70 -13.55 -9.86
C ARG A 34 13.64 -14.69 -9.47
N ALA A 35 13.79 -14.98 -8.18
CA ALA A 35 14.64 -16.07 -7.70
C ALA A 35 14.12 -17.44 -8.14
N ALA A 36 12.81 -17.59 -8.22
CA ALA A 36 12.16 -18.79 -8.73
C ALA A 36 12.17 -18.90 -10.27
N ASN A 37 12.63 -17.84 -10.97
CA ASN A 37 12.65 -17.76 -12.44
C ASN A 37 11.29 -18.09 -13.05
N LEU A 38 10.21 -17.52 -12.47
CA LEU A 38 8.85 -17.75 -12.97
C LEU A 38 8.66 -17.19 -14.37
N SER A 39 7.86 -17.87 -15.21
CA SER A 39 7.39 -17.28 -16.45
C SER A 39 6.40 -16.15 -16.15
N VAL A 40 6.22 -15.23 -17.10
CA VAL A 40 5.30 -14.09 -16.94
C VAL A 40 3.87 -14.56 -16.62
N GLU A 41 3.44 -15.67 -17.24
CA GLU A 41 2.12 -16.25 -17.03
C GLU A 41 1.95 -16.81 -15.62
N VAL A 42 2.95 -17.54 -15.11
CA VAL A 42 2.93 -18.13 -13.76
C VAL A 42 3.04 -17.02 -12.72
N GLU A 43 3.89 -16.00 -12.96
CA GLU A 43 4.01 -14.83 -12.07
C GLU A 43 2.67 -14.10 -11.94
N GLN A 44 1.94 -13.90 -13.05
CA GLN A 44 0.62 -13.28 -13.03
C GLN A 44 -0.43 -14.14 -12.30
N GLN A 45 -0.48 -15.43 -12.56
CA GLN A 45 -1.39 -16.34 -11.87
C GLN A 45 -1.13 -16.39 -10.37
N LEU A 46 0.14 -16.43 -9.98
CA LEU A 46 0.55 -16.44 -8.58
C LEU A 46 0.22 -15.10 -7.90
N PHE A 47 0.41 -13.98 -8.60
CA PHE A 47 -0.04 -12.67 -8.17
C PHE A 47 -1.54 -12.67 -7.85
N ASP A 48 -2.38 -13.12 -8.78
CA ASP A 48 -3.83 -13.16 -8.62
C ASP A 48 -4.26 -14.08 -7.47
N ALA A 49 -3.61 -15.24 -7.31
CA ALA A 49 -3.86 -16.18 -6.23
C ALA A 49 -3.48 -15.61 -4.85
N LEU A 50 -2.35 -14.89 -4.76
CA LEU A 50 -1.93 -14.20 -3.53
C LEU A 50 -2.90 -13.09 -3.13
N GLN A 51 -3.38 -12.28 -4.08
CA GLN A 51 -4.37 -11.23 -3.82
C GLN A 51 -5.68 -11.79 -3.25
N ARG A 52 -6.11 -12.96 -3.72
CA ARG A 52 -7.30 -13.65 -3.24
C ARG A 52 -7.05 -14.51 -2.01
N LYS A 53 -5.81 -14.58 -1.52
CA LYS A 53 -5.38 -15.48 -0.42
C LYS A 53 -5.72 -16.95 -0.66
N ALA A 54 -5.68 -17.38 -1.94
CA ALA A 54 -6.05 -18.72 -2.41
C ALA A 54 -4.88 -19.70 -2.19
N ILE A 55 -4.73 -20.22 -0.96
CA ILE A 55 -3.58 -21.05 -0.55
C ILE A 55 -3.41 -22.29 -1.43
N ASP A 56 -4.49 -22.95 -1.82
CA ASP A 56 -4.43 -24.15 -2.64
C ASP A 56 -3.90 -23.86 -4.05
N GLU A 57 -4.31 -22.72 -4.65
CA GLU A 57 -3.80 -22.28 -5.95
C GLU A 57 -2.32 -21.87 -5.86
N VAL A 58 -1.94 -21.14 -4.81
CA VAL A 58 -0.53 -20.78 -4.57
C VAL A 58 0.32 -22.05 -4.42
N THR A 59 -0.19 -23.05 -3.71
CA THR A 59 0.50 -24.33 -3.54
C THR A 59 0.69 -25.04 -4.88
N ALA A 60 -0.36 -25.15 -5.68
CA ALA A 60 -0.31 -25.79 -7.00
C ALA A 60 0.65 -25.04 -7.96
N LEU A 61 0.61 -23.70 -7.98
CA LEU A 61 1.47 -22.88 -8.84
C LEU A 61 2.95 -22.90 -8.43
N THR A 62 3.24 -23.30 -7.20
CA THR A 62 4.61 -23.44 -6.69
C THR A 62 5.14 -24.87 -6.73
N GLU A 63 4.34 -25.84 -7.19
CA GLU A 63 4.79 -27.22 -7.43
C GLU A 63 5.95 -27.23 -8.43
N GLY A 64 7.00 -27.99 -8.10
CA GLY A 64 8.19 -28.11 -8.95
C GLY A 64 9.24 -27.01 -8.73
N LEU A 65 8.96 -25.98 -7.94
CA LEU A 65 9.98 -25.03 -7.51
C LEU A 65 10.90 -25.63 -6.43
N PRO A 66 12.12 -25.09 -6.24
CA PRO A 66 12.94 -25.43 -5.10
C PRO A 66 12.16 -25.25 -3.78
N ALA A 67 12.21 -26.24 -2.89
CA ALA A 67 11.37 -26.31 -1.69
C ALA A 67 11.43 -25.02 -0.83
N ASP A 68 12.61 -24.43 -0.68
CA ASP A 68 12.78 -23.18 0.07
C ASP A 68 11.99 -22.02 -0.58
N LEU A 69 12.04 -21.88 -1.92
CA LEU A 69 11.32 -20.81 -2.65
C LEU A 69 9.81 -21.06 -2.63
N ALA A 70 9.37 -22.30 -2.88
CA ALA A 70 7.96 -22.66 -2.79
C ALA A 70 7.39 -22.35 -1.40
N GLY A 71 8.09 -22.76 -0.34
CA GLY A 71 7.68 -22.49 1.03
C GLY A 71 7.61 -21.00 1.38
N MET A 72 8.54 -20.19 0.86
CA MET A 72 8.51 -18.72 1.07
C MET A 72 7.34 -18.06 0.33
N LEU A 73 7.06 -18.45 -0.93
CA LEU A 73 5.92 -17.93 -1.71
C LEU A 73 4.59 -18.31 -1.06
N GLN A 74 4.44 -19.56 -0.63
CA GLN A 74 3.24 -20.03 0.10
C GLN A 74 3.05 -19.29 1.42
N ALA A 75 4.15 -19.00 2.15
CA ALA A 75 4.09 -18.28 3.42
C ALA A 75 3.48 -16.87 3.27
N LEU A 76 3.63 -16.20 2.11
CA LEU A 76 3.09 -14.86 1.88
C LEU A 76 1.56 -14.80 2.05
N VAL A 77 0.84 -15.89 1.79
CA VAL A 77 -0.63 -15.94 1.98
C VAL A 77 -1.03 -15.65 3.42
N GLY A 78 -0.28 -16.17 4.39
CA GLY A 78 -0.54 -16.04 5.82
C GLY A 78 0.27 -14.96 6.52
N LEU A 79 1.20 -14.31 5.83
CA LEU A 79 1.99 -13.20 6.40
C LEU A 79 1.21 -11.88 6.31
N CYS A 80 0.07 -11.84 7.00
CA CYS A 80 -0.79 -10.67 7.13
C CYS A 80 -1.32 -10.57 8.57
N GLY A 81 -1.35 -9.34 9.14
CA GLY A 81 -1.74 -9.09 10.52
C GLY A 81 -1.06 -7.86 11.13
N GLY A 82 -0.96 -7.83 12.45
CA GLY A 82 -0.28 -6.77 13.19
C GLY A 82 1.25 -6.88 13.12
N ARG A 83 1.93 -6.26 14.08
CA ARG A 83 3.41 -6.23 14.13
C ARG A 83 4.08 -7.59 14.26
N GLU A 84 3.39 -8.56 14.83
CA GLU A 84 3.86 -9.95 14.97
C GLU A 84 4.20 -10.59 13.63
N VAL A 85 3.53 -10.18 12.56
CA VAL A 85 3.79 -10.64 11.19
C VAL A 85 5.20 -10.34 10.74
N LEU A 86 5.76 -9.19 11.12
CA LEU A 86 7.13 -8.81 10.75
C LEU A 86 8.19 -9.74 11.39
N VAL A 87 7.92 -10.24 12.60
CA VAL A 87 8.78 -11.23 13.27
C VAL A 87 8.66 -12.56 12.54
N ALA A 88 7.44 -13.03 12.29
CA ALA A 88 7.19 -14.26 11.55
C ALA A 88 7.80 -14.22 10.13
N ALA A 89 7.73 -13.05 9.47
CA ALA A 89 8.33 -12.84 8.15
C ALA A 89 9.86 -13.00 8.18
N ARG A 90 10.53 -12.47 9.20
CA ARG A 90 12.00 -12.65 9.35
C ARG A 90 12.38 -14.12 9.49
N GLU A 91 11.58 -14.90 10.17
CA GLU A 91 11.82 -16.35 10.34
C GLU A 91 11.53 -17.11 9.04
N ARG A 92 10.35 -16.87 8.45
CA ARG A 92 9.90 -17.56 7.25
C ARG A 92 10.73 -17.23 6.01
N LEU A 93 11.23 -16.01 5.92
CA LEU A 93 12.03 -15.52 4.80
C LEU A 93 13.54 -15.47 5.11
N ALA A 94 14.01 -16.12 6.19
CA ALA A 94 15.40 -16.06 6.62
C ALA A 94 16.41 -16.50 5.54
N ARG A 95 16.00 -17.37 4.61
CA ARG A 95 16.82 -17.87 3.49
C ARG A 95 16.51 -17.18 2.16
N ALA A 96 15.70 -16.13 2.20
CA ALA A 96 15.35 -15.40 0.99
C ALA A 96 16.57 -14.69 0.38
N PRO A 97 16.55 -14.43 -0.93
CA PRO A 97 17.58 -13.63 -1.60
C PRO A 97 17.75 -12.25 -0.95
N ALA A 98 18.98 -11.71 -1.02
CA ALA A 98 19.32 -10.42 -0.42
C ALA A 98 18.35 -9.27 -0.77
N PRO A 99 17.83 -9.13 -2.00
CA PRO A 99 16.85 -8.09 -2.31
C PRO A 99 15.53 -8.24 -1.54
N VAL A 100 15.10 -9.48 -1.22
CA VAL A 100 13.89 -9.75 -0.43
C VAL A 100 14.11 -9.35 1.02
N LEU A 101 15.28 -9.70 1.57
CA LEU A 101 15.66 -9.33 2.94
C LEU A 101 15.76 -7.80 3.09
N ALA A 102 16.36 -7.12 2.11
CA ALA A 102 16.43 -5.66 2.08
C ALA A 102 15.01 -5.02 2.05
N ALA A 103 14.10 -5.57 1.25
CA ALA A 103 12.71 -5.10 1.20
C ALA A 103 11.98 -5.29 2.54
N LEU A 104 12.24 -6.39 3.24
CA LEU A 104 11.71 -6.63 4.58
C LEU A 104 12.32 -5.66 5.61
N ASP A 105 13.62 -5.39 5.52
CA ASP A 105 14.30 -4.43 6.40
C ASP A 105 13.77 -3.01 6.19
N ASP A 106 13.51 -2.60 4.94
CA ASP A 106 12.88 -1.32 4.62
C ASP A 106 11.47 -1.21 5.24
N LEU A 107 10.66 -2.25 5.14
CA LEU A 107 9.32 -2.28 5.72
C LEU A 107 9.37 -2.18 7.26
N LEU A 108 10.28 -2.90 7.89
CA LEU A 108 10.53 -2.84 9.34
C LEU A 108 10.95 -1.44 9.79
N ALA A 109 11.89 -0.81 9.08
CA ALA A 109 12.36 0.53 9.41
C ALA A 109 11.24 1.59 9.25
N ILE A 110 10.38 1.44 8.24
CA ILE A 110 9.21 2.31 8.06
C ILE A 110 8.22 2.11 9.21
N ALA A 111 7.90 0.86 9.55
CA ALA A 111 6.98 0.51 10.63
C ALA A 111 7.44 1.07 11.98
N GLU A 112 8.73 0.96 12.30
CA GLU A 112 9.31 1.50 13.52
C GLU A 112 9.17 3.02 13.60
N ARG A 113 9.57 3.72 12.53
CA ARG A 113 9.48 5.19 12.47
C ARG A 113 8.03 5.70 12.53
N LEU A 114 7.08 4.99 11.91
CA LEU A 114 5.67 5.34 11.98
C LEU A 114 5.11 5.12 13.39
N SER A 115 5.46 4.02 14.06
CA SER A 115 5.01 3.75 15.43
C SER A 115 5.53 4.77 16.44
N VAL A 116 6.74 5.31 16.24
CA VAL A 116 7.27 6.39 17.08
C VAL A 116 6.55 7.71 16.82
N ARG A 117 6.28 8.02 15.55
CA ARG A 117 5.67 9.29 15.15
C ARG A 117 4.16 9.33 15.36
N PHE A 118 3.49 8.20 15.17
CA PHE A 118 2.03 8.03 15.26
C PHE A 118 1.69 6.84 16.17
N PRO A 119 1.93 6.93 17.49
CA PRO A 119 1.80 5.78 18.40
C PRO A 119 0.37 5.23 18.52
N GLN A 120 -0.64 6.03 18.15
CA GLN A 120 -2.04 5.63 18.20
C GLN A 120 -2.58 5.10 16.86
N LEU A 121 -1.77 5.16 15.78
CA LEU A 121 -2.20 4.67 14.48
C LEU A 121 -2.12 3.14 14.44
N PRO A 122 -3.24 2.43 14.25
CA PRO A 122 -3.20 1.00 14.02
C PRO A 122 -2.50 0.69 12.70
N LEU A 123 -1.44 -0.13 12.76
CA LEU A 123 -0.71 -0.60 11.60
C LEU A 123 -1.02 -2.08 11.37
N TYR A 124 -1.39 -2.39 10.15
CA TYR A 124 -1.57 -3.73 9.63
C TYR A 124 -0.52 -3.99 8.53
N PHE A 125 -0.04 -5.20 8.42
CA PHE A 125 0.98 -5.60 7.46
C PHE A 125 0.43 -6.72 6.59
N ASP A 126 0.65 -6.63 5.29
CA ASP A 126 0.36 -7.71 4.35
C ASP A 126 1.53 -7.86 3.37
N LEU A 127 2.31 -8.92 3.53
CA LEU A 127 3.47 -9.18 2.68
C LEU A 127 3.07 -9.75 1.31
N GLY A 128 1.83 -10.19 1.17
CA GLY A 128 1.21 -10.55 -0.10
C GLY A 128 0.39 -9.40 -0.72
N GLU A 129 0.45 -8.18 -0.14
CA GLU A 129 -0.19 -7.01 -0.73
C GLU A 129 0.61 -6.52 -1.94
N LEU A 130 -0.02 -6.56 -3.09
CA LEU A 130 0.62 -6.28 -4.37
C LEU A 130 -0.12 -5.20 -5.17
N ARG A 131 -0.93 -4.34 -4.52
CA ARG A 131 -1.60 -3.23 -5.18
C ARG A 131 -0.60 -2.40 -5.97
N GLY A 132 -0.94 -2.13 -7.23
CA GLY A 132 -0.04 -1.40 -8.11
C GLY A 132 1.28 -2.10 -8.41
N TYR A 133 1.38 -3.42 -8.28
CA TYR A 133 2.58 -4.22 -8.55
C TYR A 133 3.29 -3.85 -9.85
N HIS A 134 2.53 -3.54 -10.91
CA HIS A 134 3.10 -3.22 -12.22
C HIS A 134 3.87 -1.90 -12.26
N TYR A 135 3.59 -0.96 -11.35
CA TYR A 135 4.29 0.34 -11.33
C TYR A 135 4.99 0.65 -10.01
N HIS A 136 4.60 0.05 -8.88
CA HIS A 136 5.32 0.20 -7.61
C HIS A 136 6.62 -0.59 -7.63
N THR A 137 7.65 -0.04 -6.99
CA THR A 137 8.99 -0.65 -6.89
C THR A 137 9.40 -0.95 -5.46
N GLY A 138 8.68 -0.44 -4.48
CA GLY A 138 9.04 -0.52 -3.07
C GLY A 138 7.83 -0.68 -2.15
N VAL A 139 7.82 0.10 -1.06
CA VAL A 139 6.71 0.11 -0.11
C VAL A 139 5.41 0.52 -0.78
N VAL A 140 4.32 -0.13 -0.40
CA VAL A 140 2.93 0.24 -0.70
C VAL A 140 2.18 0.45 0.60
N PHE A 141 1.24 1.39 0.61
CA PHE A 141 0.44 1.70 1.78
C PHE A 141 -0.96 2.14 1.39
N ALA A 142 -1.91 1.83 2.26
CA ALA A 142 -3.30 2.25 2.11
C ALA A 142 -3.89 2.59 3.47
N VAL A 143 -4.83 3.53 3.49
CA VAL A 143 -5.56 3.91 4.70
C VAL A 143 -7.03 3.54 4.54
N PHE A 144 -7.58 2.97 5.59
CA PHE A 144 -8.96 2.53 5.66
C PHE A 144 -9.66 3.14 6.87
N VAL A 145 -10.98 3.18 6.79
CA VAL A 145 -11.90 3.59 7.85
C VAL A 145 -12.96 2.51 8.02
N PRO A 146 -13.35 2.14 9.25
CA PRO A 146 -14.41 1.16 9.47
C PRO A 146 -15.71 1.54 8.74
N GLY A 147 -16.33 0.55 8.08
CA GLY A 147 -17.57 0.74 7.32
C GLY A 147 -17.40 1.24 5.90
N VAL A 148 -16.16 1.54 5.46
CA VAL A 148 -15.84 1.86 4.06
C VAL A 148 -15.12 0.68 3.45
N GLY A 149 -15.64 0.12 2.36
CA GLY A 149 -15.12 -1.10 1.75
C GLY A 149 -13.81 -0.92 0.98
N ASP A 150 -13.47 0.31 0.61
CA ASP A 150 -12.27 0.66 -0.15
C ASP A 150 -11.32 1.54 0.69
N SER A 151 -10.05 1.60 0.24
CA SER A 151 -9.09 2.53 0.83
C SER A 151 -9.47 3.98 0.52
N ILE A 152 -9.41 4.84 1.55
CA ILE A 152 -9.68 6.28 1.41
C ILE A 152 -8.47 7.08 0.92
N ALA A 153 -7.28 6.53 1.13
CA ALA A 153 -6.03 7.05 0.60
C ALA A 153 -5.07 5.88 0.37
N GLN A 154 -4.28 5.95 -0.67
CA GLN A 154 -3.31 4.91 -0.99
C GLN A 154 -2.10 5.48 -1.72
N GLY A 155 -0.98 4.79 -1.62
CA GLY A 155 0.24 5.23 -2.28
C GLY A 155 1.36 4.21 -2.21
N GLY A 156 2.55 4.62 -2.66
CA GLY A 156 3.72 3.76 -2.63
C GLY A 156 4.93 4.39 -3.29
N ARG A 157 6.00 3.60 -3.37
CA ARG A 157 7.23 3.95 -4.07
C ARG A 157 7.21 3.44 -5.50
N TYR A 158 7.56 4.31 -6.45
CA TYR A 158 7.62 4.01 -7.89
C TYR A 158 8.80 4.74 -8.52
N ASP A 159 9.89 3.99 -8.80
CA ASP A 159 11.15 4.57 -9.25
C ASP A 159 11.26 4.61 -10.78
N ASP A 160 10.54 3.72 -11.48
CA ASP A 160 10.73 3.46 -12.90
C ASP A 160 9.73 4.18 -13.81
N ILE A 161 8.64 4.73 -13.25
CA ILE A 161 7.56 5.31 -14.05
C ILE A 161 8.02 6.44 -14.96
N GLY A 162 9.04 7.19 -14.55
CA GLY A 162 9.63 8.26 -15.35
C GLY A 162 10.40 7.78 -16.58
N ALA A 163 10.77 6.48 -16.65
CA ALA A 163 11.52 5.94 -17.78
C ALA A 163 10.76 6.07 -19.11
N VAL A 164 9.42 5.94 -19.06
CA VAL A 164 8.54 6.14 -20.23
C VAL A 164 8.63 7.56 -20.79
N PHE A 165 9.00 8.52 -19.94
CA PHE A 165 9.22 9.94 -20.31
C PHE A 165 10.71 10.28 -20.47
N GLY A 166 11.57 9.27 -20.67
CA GLY A 166 13.00 9.43 -20.99
C GLY A 166 13.96 9.29 -19.82
N ARG A 167 13.53 9.43 -18.55
CA ARG A 167 14.41 9.27 -17.39
C ARG A 167 13.67 8.72 -16.15
N ALA A 168 14.10 7.56 -15.68
CA ALA A 168 13.68 7.04 -14.38
C ALA A 168 14.14 7.97 -13.24
N ARG A 169 13.26 8.23 -12.29
CA ARG A 169 13.55 8.98 -11.06
C ARG A 169 12.80 8.34 -9.89
N PRO A 170 13.48 8.11 -8.77
CA PRO A 170 12.83 7.68 -7.55
C PRO A 170 11.71 8.63 -7.14
N ALA A 171 10.52 8.07 -6.93
CA ALA A 171 9.37 8.82 -6.51
C ALA A 171 8.56 8.04 -5.47
N THR A 172 7.92 8.77 -4.57
CA THR A 172 6.94 8.25 -3.62
C THR A 172 5.79 9.25 -3.58
N GLY A 173 4.57 8.76 -3.64
CA GLY A 173 3.39 9.61 -3.63
C GLY A 173 2.18 8.88 -3.09
N PHE A 174 1.08 9.60 -2.95
CA PHE A 174 -0.21 9.04 -2.59
C PHE A 174 -1.33 9.76 -3.33
N SER A 175 -2.49 9.12 -3.37
CA SER A 175 -3.74 9.68 -3.86
C SER A 175 -4.85 9.46 -2.84
N THR A 176 -5.86 10.33 -2.89
CA THR A 176 -7.09 10.24 -2.11
C THR A 176 -8.24 10.84 -2.91
N ASP A 177 -9.46 10.43 -2.62
CA ASP A 177 -10.66 11.02 -3.20
C ASP A 177 -11.21 12.11 -2.29
N LEU A 178 -11.26 13.34 -2.81
CA LEU A 178 -11.70 14.51 -2.05
C LEU A 178 -13.17 14.39 -1.60
N LYS A 179 -14.04 13.79 -2.41
CA LYS A 179 -15.45 13.62 -2.06
C LYS A 179 -15.59 12.64 -0.89
N THR A 180 -14.81 11.57 -0.90
CA THR A 180 -14.73 10.62 0.21
C THR A 180 -14.29 11.32 1.49
N LEU A 181 -13.26 12.17 1.43
CA LEU A 181 -12.80 12.92 2.60
C LEU A 181 -13.87 13.87 3.15
N VAL A 182 -14.57 14.60 2.29
CA VAL A 182 -15.66 15.48 2.69
C VAL A 182 -16.83 14.70 3.33
N THR A 183 -17.11 13.51 2.83
CA THR A 183 -18.19 12.66 3.35
C THR A 183 -17.86 12.06 4.73
N LEU A 184 -16.60 11.70 4.94
CA LEU A 184 -16.12 11.05 6.18
C LEU A 184 -15.68 12.04 7.25
N GLY A 185 -15.25 13.24 6.82
CA GLY A 185 -14.79 14.29 7.71
C GLY A 185 -15.91 14.80 8.60
N ARG A 186 -15.56 15.11 9.85
CA ARG A 186 -16.48 15.70 10.85
C ARG A 186 -16.34 17.23 10.92
N ALA A 187 -15.45 17.80 10.11
CA ALA A 187 -15.25 19.25 10.07
C ALA A 187 -16.55 19.94 9.65
N GLU A 188 -17.13 20.69 10.56
CA GLU A 188 -18.27 21.56 10.25
C GLU A 188 -17.79 22.69 9.34
N VAL A 189 -18.21 22.65 8.08
CA VAL A 189 -18.03 23.79 7.19
C VAL A 189 -19.14 24.77 7.48
N GLU A 190 -18.83 25.86 8.19
CA GLU A 190 -19.74 27.00 8.26
C GLU A 190 -19.93 27.53 6.84
N LEU A 191 -21.02 27.10 6.20
CA LEU A 191 -21.45 27.71 4.95
C LEU A 191 -21.87 29.15 5.29
N PRO A 192 -21.40 30.17 4.52
CA PRO A 192 -21.85 31.53 4.70
C PRO A 192 -23.38 31.55 4.65
N SER A 193 -24.01 31.87 5.78
CA SER A 193 -25.47 31.97 5.86
C SER A 193 -25.91 33.25 5.16
N GLY A 194 -26.55 33.09 4.03
CA GLY A 194 -27.31 34.13 3.39
C GLY A 194 -26.57 34.92 2.30
N GLY A 195 -26.93 34.65 1.10
CA GLY A 195 -26.58 35.40 -0.10
C GLY A 195 -26.64 34.48 -1.32
N ILE A 196 -27.31 34.89 -2.33
CA ILE A 196 -27.17 34.28 -3.67
C ILE A 196 -25.92 34.91 -4.27
N TRP A 197 -24.89 34.09 -4.53
CA TRP A 197 -23.74 34.55 -5.31
C TRP A 197 -24.21 34.92 -6.72
N MET A 198 -24.15 36.18 -7.06
CA MET A 198 -24.33 36.67 -8.42
C MET A 198 -23.01 37.22 -8.93
N PRO A 199 -22.64 36.94 -10.19
CA PRO A 199 -21.51 37.62 -10.79
C PRO A 199 -21.75 39.14 -10.78
N ASP A 200 -20.72 39.90 -10.48
CA ASP A 200 -20.76 41.37 -10.62
C ASP A 200 -20.75 41.71 -12.11
N SER A 201 -21.94 41.75 -12.70
CA SER A 201 -22.14 42.04 -14.11
C SER A 201 -23.07 43.24 -14.27
N THR A 202 -22.63 44.18 -15.04
CA THR A 202 -23.44 45.34 -15.49
C THR A 202 -24.31 44.98 -16.71
N ASP A 203 -24.28 43.76 -17.17
CA ASP A 203 -25.09 43.28 -18.30
C ASP A 203 -26.54 43.03 -17.84
N ALA A 204 -27.45 43.84 -18.32
CA ALA A 204 -28.87 43.75 -18.00
C ALA A 204 -29.59 42.49 -18.57
N ALA A 205 -28.86 41.59 -19.24
CA ALA A 205 -29.35 40.34 -19.79
C ALA A 205 -29.02 39.11 -18.94
N LEU A 206 -28.35 39.30 -17.79
CA LEU A 206 -28.15 38.32 -16.74
C LEU A 206 -29.00 38.70 -15.54
#